data_9d88ae5524e9d5558b16d9684d2e144a
#
_entry.id   9d88ae5524e9d5558b16d9684d2e144a
#
_cell.length_a   1.000
_cell.length_b   1.000
_cell.length_c   1.000
_cell.angle_alpha   90.00
_cell.angle_beta   90.00
_cell.angle_gamma   90.00
#
_symmetry.space_group_name_H-M   'P 1'
#
loop_
_entity.id
_entity.type
_entity.pdbx_description
1 polymer ?
#
loop_
_entity_poly.entity_id
_entity_poly.type
_entity_poly.pdbx_seq_one_letter_code
_entity_poly.pdbx_strand_id
1 'polypeptide(L)'
;MLQAKAPPVTRNDYQEMPEGPPYFQVIEGELVMSPSPKMFHQDIVANLCHLLRQYLEKNPVGVVCVAPLDVFLSDVNVFQPDVIFVSSARRSILTEHGIEGAPDLVVEILSPGTVRYDKGSKRKIYARTGVKELWIVDPELKSIQVYHLTRNAETPAATHDASVVFKSALLPGLKIKTAAIFKSSLRK
;
A
#
# COMPACT_ATOMS: atom_id res chain seq x y z
N MET A 1 28.64 19.19 20.15
CA MET A 1 28.73 19.38 18.68
C MET A 1 27.48 18.76 18.06
N LEU A 2 26.61 19.54 17.42
CA LEU A 2 25.51 19.03 16.63
C LEU A 2 26.13 18.37 15.39
N GLN A 3 26.03 17.05 15.26
CA GLN A 3 26.36 16.37 14.00
C GLN A 3 25.40 16.91 12.94
N ALA A 4 25.95 17.46 11.87
CA ALA A 4 25.15 17.85 10.71
C ALA A 4 24.41 16.59 10.21
N LYS A 5 23.07 16.65 10.18
CA LYS A 5 22.25 15.58 9.62
C LYS A 5 22.63 15.44 8.13
N ALA A 6 22.85 14.20 7.66
CA ALA A 6 23.07 13.95 6.24
C ALA A 6 21.91 14.55 5.41
N PRO A 7 22.18 15.03 4.19
CA PRO A 7 21.12 15.53 3.32
C PRO A 7 20.08 14.41 3.08
N PRO A 8 18.80 14.78 2.91
CA PRO A 8 17.77 13.78 2.62
C PRO A 8 18.03 13.13 1.26
N VAL A 9 17.78 11.82 1.18
CA VAL A 9 17.76 11.08 -0.08
C VAL A 9 16.55 11.56 -0.89
N THR A 10 16.81 11.95 -2.13
CA THR A 10 15.77 12.42 -3.04
C THR A 10 15.31 11.32 -3.98
N ARG A 11 14.21 11.59 -4.69
CA ARG A 11 13.75 10.76 -5.80
C ARG A 11 14.83 10.55 -6.85
N ASN A 12 15.59 11.59 -7.20
CA ASN A 12 16.66 11.48 -8.19
C ASN A 12 17.75 10.54 -7.71
N ASP A 13 18.19 10.68 -6.46
CA ASP A 13 19.18 9.77 -5.86
C ASP A 13 18.66 8.31 -5.88
N TYR A 14 17.37 8.11 -5.60
CA TYR A 14 16.73 6.80 -5.64
C TYR A 14 16.73 6.20 -7.04
N GLN A 15 16.41 6.99 -8.07
CA GLN A 15 16.37 6.53 -9.48
C GLN A 15 17.75 6.22 -10.07
N GLU A 16 18.82 6.74 -9.46
CA GLU A 16 20.22 6.40 -9.83
C GLU A 16 20.70 5.11 -9.15
N MET A 17 19.93 4.53 -8.21
CA MET A 17 20.30 3.28 -7.56
C MET A 17 20.19 2.09 -8.52
N PRO A 18 21.01 1.03 -8.32
CA PRO A 18 20.90 -0.19 -9.10
C PRO A 18 19.49 -0.81 -9.01
N GLU A 19 18.96 -1.24 -10.14
CA GLU A 19 17.70 -1.98 -10.18
C GLU A 19 17.83 -3.36 -9.50
N GLY A 20 16.73 -3.82 -8.92
CA GLY A 20 16.62 -5.14 -8.31
C GLY A 20 16.90 -5.15 -6.80
N PRO A 21 16.92 -6.36 -6.20
CA PRO A 21 17.12 -6.49 -4.75
C PRO A 21 18.54 -6.15 -4.31
N PRO A 22 18.70 -5.61 -3.06
CA PRO A 22 17.63 -5.35 -2.10
C PRO A 22 16.77 -4.15 -2.49
N TYR A 23 15.44 -4.28 -2.30
CA TYR A 23 14.53 -3.17 -2.58
C TYR A 23 14.54 -2.15 -1.45
N PHE A 24 14.40 -0.89 -1.82
CA PHE A 24 14.38 0.23 -0.89
C PHE A 24 13.14 1.09 -1.12
N GLN A 25 12.83 1.89 -0.11
CA GLN A 25 11.84 2.95 -0.17
C GLN A 25 12.49 4.22 0.37
N VAL A 26 12.02 5.39 -0.05
CA VAL A 26 12.43 6.67 0.54
C VAL A 26 11.29 7.19 1.39
N ILE A 27 11.51 7.32 2.69
CA ILE A 27 10.51 7.78 3.65
C ILE A 27 11.03 9.04 4.34
N GLU A 28 10.47 10.20 4.00
CA GLU A 28 10.91 11.51 4.52
C GLU A 28 12.42 11.74 4.33
N GLY A 29 12.95 11.29 3.19
CA GLY A 29 14.37 11.40 2.83
C GLY A 29 15.27 10.37 3.51
N GLU A 30 14.73 9.38 4.22
CA GLU A 30 15.47 8.23 4.73
C GLU A 30 15.34 7.05 3.77
N LEU A 31 16.46 6.42 3.42
CA LEU A 31 16.47 5.20 2.65
C LEU A 31 16.18 4.00 3.57
N VAL A 32 15.06 3.35 3.33
CA VAL A 32 14.56 2.24 4.15
C VAL A 32 14.54 0.97 3.31
N MET A 33 15.27 -0.06 3.72
CA MET A 33 15.27 -1.35 3.04
C MET A 33 13.94 -2.10 3.29
N SER A 34 13.36 -2.62 2.23
CA SER A 34 12.19 -3.50 2.28
C SER A 34 12.63 -4.95 2.47
N PRO A 35 12.30 -5.60 3.59
CA PRO A 35 12.66 -6.99 3.80
C PRO A 35 11.89 -7.92 2.86
N SER A 36 12.47 -9.07 2.53
CA SER A 36 11.75 -10.10 1.78
C SER A 36 10.49 -10.54 2.52
N PRO A 37 9.32 -10.58 1.85
CA PRO A 37 8.07 -10.94 2.48
C PRO A 37 8.02 -12.44 2.82
N LYS A 38 7.28 -12.78 3.89
CA LYS A 38 6.98 -14.17 4.25
C LYS A 38 5.89 -14.74 3.34
N MET A 39 5.81 -16.08 3.24
CA MET A 39 4.82 -16.78 2.40
C MET A 39 3.38 -16.31 2.70
N PHE A 40 2.98 -16.23 3.97
CA PHE A 40 1.62 -15.80 4.31
C PHE A 40 1.31 -14.35 3.89
N HIS A 41 2.30 -13.46 3.93
CA HIS A 41 2.17 -12.13 3.37
C HIS A 41 1.88 -12.19 1.86
N GLN A 42 2.61 -13.02 1.10
CA GLN A 42 2.40 -13.21 -0.33
C GLN A 42 1.02 -13.81 -0.64
N ASP A 43 0.54 -14.77 0.19
CA ASP A 43 -0.84 -15.29 0.06
C ASP A 43 -1.88 -14.17 0.18
N ILE A 44 -1.71 -13.26 1.15
CA ILE A 44 -2.61 -12.13 1.35
C ILE A 44 -2.58 -11.16 0.14
N VAL A 45 -1.38 -10.83 -0.39
CA VAL A 45 -1.25 -10.01 -1.61
C VAL A 45 -1.99 -10.66 -2.77
N ALA A 46 -1.73 -11.95 -3.02
CA ALA A 46 -2.35 -12.70 -4.12
C ALA A 46 -3.88 -12.76 -3.99
N ASN A 47 -4.38 -13.05 -2.78
CA ASN A 47 -5.82 -13.12 -2.52
C ASN A 47 -6.50 -11.75 -2.72
N LEU A 48 -5.91 -10.66 -2.22
CA LEU A 48 -6.43 -9.30 -2.41
C LEU A 48 -6.42 -8.91 -3.89
N CYS A 49 -5.30 -9.14 -4.57
CA CYS A 49 -5.18 -8.85 -6.00
C CYS A 49 -6.25 -9.62 -6.81
N HIS A 50 -6.45 -10.90 -6.52
CA HIS A 50 -7.48 -11.71 -7.16
C HIS A 50 -8.91 -11.16 -6.93
N LEU A 51 -9.26 -10.86 -5.69
CA LEU A 51 -10.59 -10.33 -5.33
C LEU A 51 -10.87 -8.97 -5.98
N LEU A 52 -9.87 -8.09 -6.01
CA LEU A 52 -9.98 -6.78 -6.65
C LEU A 52 -10.07 -6.91 -8.18
N ARG A 53 -9.29 -7.78 -8.80
CA ARG A 53 -9.36 -8.03 -10.25
C ARG A 53 -10.69 -8.64 -10.67
N GLN A 54 -11.23 -9.61 -9.93
CA GLN A 54 -12.57 -10.14 -10.18
C GLN A 54 -13.67 -9.07 -10.14
N TYR A 55 -13.54 -8.11 -9.21
CA TYR A 55 -14.44 -6.96 -9.18
C TYR A 55 -14.28 -6.07 -10.41
N LEU A 56 -13.04 -5.78 -10.81
CA LEU A 56 -12.73 -4.89 -11.93
C LEU A 56 -13.09 -5.48 -13.30
N GLU A 57 -13.11 -6.81 -13.45
CA GLU A 57 -13.62 -7.47 -14.66
C GLU A 57 -15.09 -7.12 -14.95
N LYS A 58 -15.88 -6.97 -13.89
CA LYS A 58 -17.30 -6.61 -13.97
C LYS A 58 -17.54 -5.10 -13.89
N ASN A 59 -16.60 -4.36 -13.36
CA ASN A 59 -16.66 -2.93 -13.10
C ASN A 59 -15.33 -2.29 -13.53
N PRO A 60 -15.12 -1.97 -14.81
CA PRO A 60 -13.84 -1.50 -15.35
C PRO A 60 -13.54 -0.04 -14.96
N VAL A 61 -13.52 0.24 -13.65
CA VAL A 61 -13.36 1.58 -13.07
C VAL A 61 -11.91 1.96 -12.77
N GLY A 62 -10.94 1.09 -13.05
CA GLY A 62 -9.52 1.34 -12.80
C GLY A 62 -8.65 0.12 -12.97
N VAL A 63 -7.46 0.18 -12.41
CA VAL A 63 -6.46 -0.90 -12.46
C VAL A 63 -5.91 -1.19 -11.06
N VAL A 64 -5.51 -2.45 -10.85
CA VAL A 64 -4.82 -2.93 -9.64
C VAL A 64 -3.40 -3.32 -10.00
N CYS A 65 -2.44 -2.79 -9.24
CA CYS A 65 -1.04 -3.13 -9.29
C CYS A 65 -0.59 -3.71 -7.95
N VAL A 66 0.53 -4.43 -7.95
CA VAL A 66 1.14 -5.03 -6.74
C VAL A 66 2.63 -4.74 -6.70
N ALA A 67 3.21 -4.77 -5.51
CA ALA A 67 4.66 -4.63 -5.30
C ALA A 67 5.46 -5.77 -6.02
N PRO A 68 6.73 -5.51 -6.40
CA PRO A 68 7.41 -4.22 -6.30
C PRO A 68 6.98 -3.26 -7.42
N LEU A 69 6.51 -2.09 -7.08
CA LEU A 69 6.17 -1.01 -8.00
C LEU A 69 6.30 0.33 -7.28
N ASP A 70 7.08 1.22 -7.85
CA ASP A 70 7.35 2.51 -7.26
C ASP A 70 6.17 3.47 -7.37
N VAL A 71 5.87 4.14 -6.26
CA VAL A 71 4.90 5.24 -6.15
C VAL A 71 5.65 6.49 -5.73
N PHE A 72 5.82 7.42 -6.65
CA PHE A 72 6.52 8.68 -6.47
C PHE A 72 5.57 9.72 -5.88
N LEU A 73 5.52 9.83 -4.55
CA LEU A 73 4.60 10.74 -3.85
C LEU A 73 5.15 12.16 -3.71
N SER A 74 6.48 12.31 -3.62
CA SER A 74 7.22 13.57 -3.59
C SER A 74 8.71 13.32 -3.78
N ASP A 75 9.50 14.38 -3.85
CA ASP A 75 10.97 14.29 -3.99
C ASP A 75 11.66 13.47 -2.88
N VAL A 76 11.05 13.38 -1.71
CA VAL A 76 11.61 12.69 -0.54
C VAL A 76 10.72 11.52 -0.06
N ASN A 77 9.76 11.09 -0.89
CA ASN A 77 8.89 9.97 -0.58
C ASN A 77 8.62 9.11 -1.82
N VAL A 78 9.27 7.95 -1.86
CA VAL A 78 9.09 6.91 -2.88
C VAL A 78 8.77 5.62 -2.17
N PHE A 79 7.56 5.09 -2.37
CA PHE A 79 7.06 3.92 -1.66
C PHE A 79 6.76 2.76 -2.61
N GLN A 80 6.75 1.54 -2.08
CA GLN A 80 6.33 0.33 -2.78
C GLN A 80 5.20 -0.36 -1.98
N PRO A 81 3.96 0.15 -2.06
CA PRO A 81 2.84 -0.44 -1.35
C PRO A 81 2.51 -1.84 -1.88
N ASP A 82 2.05 -2.72 -1.00
CA ASP A 82 1.77 -4.12 -1.34
C ASP A 82 0.71 -4.28 -2.44
N VAL A 83 -0.40 -3.52 -2.35
CA VAL A 83 -1.45 -3.48 -3.37
C VAL A 83 -1.92 -2.04 -3.59
N ILE A 84 -2.13 -1.69 -4.84
CA ILE A 84 -2.46 -0.32 -5.25
C ILE A 84 -3.65 -0.37 -6.21
N PHE A 85 -4.59 0.57 -6.07
CA PHE A 85 -5.62 0.80 -7.07
C PHE A 85 -5.57 2.25 -7.57
N VAL A 86 -5.61 2.40 -8.88
CA VAL A 86 -5.71 3.69 -9.58
C VAL A 86 -6.98 3.68 -10.42
N SER A 87 -7.84 4.67 -10.19
CA SER A 87 -9.10 4.82 -10.94
C SER A 87 -8.84 5.20 -12.40
N SER A 88 -9.77 4.83 -13.29
CA SER A 88 -9.71 5.18 -14.72
C SER A 88 -9.60 6.69 -14.95
N ALA A 89 -10.20 7.51 -14.09
CA ALA A 89 -10.12 8.97 -14.15
C ALA A 89 -8.71 9.51 -13.86
N ARG A 90 -7.86 8.72 -13.22
CA ARG A 90 -6.47 9.08 -12.85
C ARG A 90 -5.43 8.26 -13.57
N ARG A 91 -5.81 7.59 -14.66
CA ARG A 91 -4.93 6.70 -15.41
C ARG A 91 -3.64 7.39 -15.91
N SER A 92 -3.65 8.71 -16.08
CA SER A 92 -2.48 9.50 -16.49
C SER A 92 -1.30 9.46 -15.53
N ILE A 93 -1.50 9.05 -14.27
CA ILE A 93 -0.39 8.88 -13.30
C ILE A 93 0.36 7.56 -13.46
N LEU A 94 -0.16 6.62 -14.28
CA LEU A 94 0.51 5.36 -14.56
C LEU A 94 1.55 5.59 -15.65
N THR A 95 2.80 5.27 -15.36
CA THR A 95 3.92 5.37 -16.29
C THR A 95 4.63 4.02 -16.41
N GLU A 96 5.58 3.91 -17.33
CA GLU A 96 6.43 2.73 -17.48
C GLU A 96 7.33 2.51 -16.24
N HIS A 97 7.72 3.60 -15.56
CA HIS A 97 8.64 3.56 -14.42
C HIS A 97 7.95 3.48 -13.07
N GLY A 98 6.62 3.54 -13.02
CA GLY A 98 5.86 3.51 -11.78
C GLY A 98 4.63 4.42 -11.78
N ILE A 99 4.21 4.84 -10.60
CA ILE A 99 3.03 5.68 -10.38
C ILE A 99 3.47 7.09 -9.97
N GLU A 100 3.14 8.08 -10.80
CA GLU A 100 3.46 9.49 -10.59
C GLU A 100 2.36 10.19 -9.76
N GLY A 101 2.58 10.25 -8.45
CA GLY A 101 1.63 10.82 -7.49
C GLY A 101 0.82 9.79 -6.72
N ALA A 102 -0.17 10.27 -5.97
CA ALA A 102 -0.92 9.43 -5.05
C ALA A 102 -1.94 8.54 -5.77
N PRO A 103 -1.97 7.21 -5.57
CA PRO A 103 -3.04 6.35 -6.04
C PRO A 103 -4.35 6.62 -5.26
N ASP A 104 -5.47 6.05 -5.74
CA ASP A 104 -6.77 6.23 -5.05
C ASP A 104 -6.87 5.34 -3.81
N LEU A 105 -6.38 4.10 -3.88
CA LEU A 105 -6.31 3.15 -2.76
C LEU A 105 -4.89 2.62 -2.63
N VAL A 106 -4.44 2.53 -1.41
CA VAL A 106 -3.22 1.81 -0.99
C VAL A 106 -3.60 0.73 0.01
N VAL A 107 -2.98 -0.44 -0.12
CA VAL A 107 -3.03 -1.51 0.88
C VAL A 107 -1.62 -1.80 1.36
N GLU A 108 -1.42 -1.78 2.66
CA GLU A 108 -0.18 -2.19 3.33
C GLU A 108 -0.46 -3.41 4.20
N ILE A 109 0.31 -4.46 4.01
CA ILE A 109 0.21 -5.68 4.82
C ILE A 109 1.34 -5.65 5.84
N LEU A 110 0.99 -5.60 7.11
CA LEU A 110 1.94 -5.42 8.19
C LEU A 110 2.97 -6.55 8.23
N SER A 111 4.21 -6.15 8.43
CA SER A 111 5.32 -7.04 8.76
C SER A 111 6.08 -6.50 9.99
N PRO A 112 6.76 -7.34 10.76
CA PRO A 112 7.52 -6.87 11.93
C PRO A 112 8.53 -5.77 11.62
N GLY A 113 9.10 -5.77 10.39
CA GLY A 113 10.11 -4.80 9.97
C GLY A 113 9.55 -3.43 9.56
N THR A 114 8.29 -3.37 9.11
CA THR A 114 7.71 -2.14 8.52
C THR A 114 6.57 -1.54 9.33
N VAL A 115 6.01 -2.27 10.29
CA VAL A 115 4.78 -1.88 11.05
C VAL A 115 4.81 -0.45 11.58
N ARG A 116 5.97 0.04 12.06
CA ARG A 116 6.11 1.40 12.59
C ARG A 116 5.93 2.47 11.50
N TYR A 117 6.41 2.17 10.29
CA TYR A 117 6.27 3.07 9.15
C TYR A 117 4.83 3.06 8.61
N ASP A 118 4.26 1.86 8.42
CA ASP A 118 2.94 1.68 7.80
C ASP A 118 1.82 2.30 8.66
N LYS A 119 1.88 2.11 10.00
CA LYS A 119 0.94 2.73 10.96
C LYS A 119 1.28 4.19 11.31
N GLY A 120 2.49 4.64 11.04
CA GLY A 120 3.02 5.94 11.42
C GLY A 120 3.18 6.91 10.25
N SER A 121 4.44 7.14 9.84
CA SER A 121 4.79 8.14 8.83
C SER A 121 4.15 7.88 7.47
N LYS A 122 4.14 6.66 6.95
CA LYS A 122 3.51 6.37 5.65
C LYS A 122 2.04 6.76 5.61
N ARG A 123 1.25 6.40 6.64
CA ARG A 123 -0.18 6.76 6.72
C ARG A 123 -0.39 8.27 6.62
N LYS A 124 0.43 9.06 7.35
CA LYS A 124 0.37 10.52 7.30
C LYS A 124 0.78 11.07 5.94
N ILE A 125 1.79 10.46 5.31
CA ILE A 125 2.25 10.85 3.98
C ILE A 125 1.19 10.53 2.94
N TYR A 126 0.57 9.35 2.96
CA TYR A 126 -0.56 9.00 2.09
C TYR A 126 -1.70 10.02 2.20
N ALA A 127 -2.06 10.41 3.42
CA ALA A 127 -3.11 11.42 3.64
C ALA A 127 -2.77 12.78 3.02
N ARG A 128 -1.56 13.29 3.29
CA ARG A 128 -1.14 14.63 2.81
C ARG A 128 -0.90 14.69 1.31
N THR A 129 -0.60 13.55 0.67
CA THR A 129 -0.36 13.48 -0.78
C THR A 129 -1.62 13.20 -1.59
N GLY A 130 -2.73 12.86 -0.94
CA GLY A 130 -4.03 12.73 -1.60
C GLY A 130 -4.50 11.31 -1.88
N VAL A 131 -3.92 10.29 -1.26
CA VAL A 131 -4.49 8.94 -1.22
C VAL A 131 -5.85 9.01 -0.54
N LYS A 132 -6.89 8.45 -1.16
CA LYS A 132 -8.26 8.56 -0.65
C LYS A 132 -8.56 7.52 0.43
N GLU A 133 -8.16 6.28 0.19
CA GLU A 133 -8.42 5.16 1.08
C GLU A 133 -7.13 4.35 1.33
N LEU A 134 -6.90 3.98 2.58
CA LEU A 134 -5.78 3.12 2.99
C LEU A 134 -6.35 1.93 3.76
N TRP A 135 -5.93 0.73 3.37
CA TRP A 135 -6.19 -0.49 4.14
C TRP A 135 -4.89 -0.95 4.79
N ILE A 136 -4.92 -1.11 6.10
CA ILE A 136 -3.84 -1.75 6.85
C ILE A 136 -4.30 -3.15 7.22
N VAL A 137 -3.67 -4.15 6.63
CA VAL A 137 -3.97 -5.56 6.83
C VAL A 137 -3.02 -6.13 7.87
N ASP A 138 -3.57 -6.70 8.92
CA ASP A 138 -2.81 -7.34 10.00
C ASP A 138 -2.90 -8.87 9.85
N PRO A 139 -1.80 -9.55 9.42
CA PRO A 139 -1.81 -11.00 9.24
C PRO A 139 -1.95 -11.78 10.55
N GLU A 140 -1.44 -11.24 11.67
CA GLU A 140 -1.49 -11.91 12.98
C GLU A 140 -2.88 -11.85 13.59
N LEU A 141 -3.51 -10.66 13.56
CA LEU A 141 -4.86 -10.46 14.05
C LEU A 141 -5.94 -10.87 13.04
N LYS A 142 -5.55 -11.21 11.80
CA LYS A 142 -6.46 -11.48 10.67
C LYS A 142 -7.53 -10.40 10.54
N SER A 143 -7.10 -9.14 10.57
CA SER A 143 -7.98 -7.99 10.55
C SER A 143 -7.54 -6.97 9.49
N ILE A 144 -8.48 -6.10 9.10
CA ILE A 144 -8.25 -4.99 8.18
C ILE A 144 -8.75 -3.71 8.83
N GLN A 145 -7.88 -2.71 8.91
CA GLN A 145 -8.23 -1.35 9.27
C GLN A 145 -8.41 -0.53 7.99
N VAL A 146 -9.57 0.08 7.82
CA VAL A 146 -9.90 0.93 6.67
C VAL A 146 -9.86 2.39 7.11
N TYR A 147 -9.03 3.19 6.44
CA TYR A 147 -8.93 4.62 6.66
C TYR A 147 -9.48 5.37 5.44
N HIS A 148 -10.38 6.32 5.68
CA HIS A 148 -10.80 7.31 4.68
C HIS A 148 -9.95 8.57 4.87
N LEU A 149 -8.77 8.59 4.24
CA LEU A 149 -7.71 9.57 4.52
C LEU A 149 -8.12 11.02 4.23
N THR A 150 -9.08 11.23 3.31
CA THR A 150 -9.63 12.56 3.01
C THR A 150 -10.53 13.11 4.12
N ARG A 151 -11.00 12.25 5.04
CA ARG A 151 -11.88 12.64 6.16
C ARG A 151 -11.13 12.65 7.49
N ASN A 152 -10.43 11.57 7.77
CA ASN A 152 -9.65 11.39 9.00
C ASN A 152 -8.50 10.42 8.75
N ALA A 153 -7.27 10.91 8.90
CA ALA A 153 -6.08 10.09 8.76
C ALA A 153 -5.62 9.47 10.09
N GLU A 154 -6.14 9.91 11.23
CA GLU A 154 -5.60 9.47 12.54
C GLU A 154 -6.25 8.19 13.05
N THR A 155 -7.54 8.01 12.78
CA THR A 155 -8.28 6.84 13.25
C THR A 155 -8.92 6.09 12.09
N PRO A 156 -8.96 4.74 12.12
CA PRO A 156 -9.64 3.97 11.10
C PRO A 156 -11.14 4.27 11.12
N ALA A 157 -11.73 4.38 9.93
CA ALA A 157 -13.18 4.48 9.76
C ALA A 157 -13.89 3.18 10.17
N ALA A 158 -13.20 2.04 10.00
CA ALA A 158 -13.68 0.72 10.42
C ALA A 158 -12.50 -0.23 10.64
N THR A 159 -12.70 -1.21 11.52
CA THR A 159 -11.83 -2.38 11.67
C THR A 159 -12.68 -3.64 11.48
N HIS A 160 -12.25 -4.50 10.58
CA HIS A 160 -12.95 -5.72 10.20
C HIS A 160 -12.09 -6.93 10.53
N ASP A 161 -12.63 -7.87 11.28
CA ASP A 161 -12.03 -9.19 11.51
C ASP A 161 -12.39 -10.18 10.39
N ALA A 162 -11.90 -11.42 10.50
CA ALA A 162 -12.11 -12.45 9.50
C ALA A 162 -13.57 -12.92 9.35
N SER A 163 -14.48 -12.56 10.27
CA SER A 163 -15.87 -13.04 10.29
C SER A 163 -16.81 -12.23 9.39
N VAL A 164 -16.41 -11.04 8.98
CA VAL A 164 -17.30 -10.09 8.31
C VAL A 164 -17.09 -10.00 6.79
N VAL A 165 -18.08 -9.40 6.12
CA VAL A 165 -17.96 -8.94 4.74
C VAL A 165 -17.81 -7.42 4.77
N PHE A 166 -16.63 -6.93 4.39
CA PHE A 166 -16.43 -5.50 4.31
C PHE A 166 -16.71 -4.94 2.91
N LYS A 167 -16.99 -3.65 2.86
CA LYS A 167 -17.26 -2.88 1.64
C LYS A 167 -16.31 -1.69 1.60
N SER A 168 -15.81 -1.35 0.43
CA SER A 168 -15.06 -0.11 0.22
C SER A 168 -16.02 1.02 -0.17
N ALA A 169 -15.81 2.20 0.38
CA ALA A 169 -16.52 3.39 -0.06
C ALA A 169 -16.00 3.88 -1.43
N LEU A 170 -14.73 3.61 -1.72
CA LEU A 170 -14.07 3.96 -2.96
C LEU A 170 -14.49 3.09 -4.14
N LEU A 171 -14.83 1.82 -3.89
CA LEU A 171 -15.20 0.81 -4.90
C LEU A 171 -16.65 0.35 -4.69
N PRO A 172 -17.65 1.12 -5.20
CA PRO A 172 -19.07 0.84 -4.97
C PRO A 172 -19.46 -0.56 -5.48
N GLY A 173 -20.10 -1.34 -4.59
CA GLY A 173 -20.51 -2.71 -4.91
C GLY A 173 -19.45 -3.78 -4.62
N LEU A 174 -18.21 -3.41 -4.33
CA LEU A 174 -17.20 -4.35 -3.86
C LEU A 174 -17.63 -4.92 -2.50
N LYS A 175 -17.65 -6.25 -2.42
CA LYS A 175 -17.92 -7.02 -1.19
C LYS A 175 -16.84 -8.06 -1.02
N ILE A 176 -16.04 -7.93 0.02
CA ILE A 176 -14.94 -8.85 0.33
C ILE A 176 -15.27 -9.60 1.63
N LYS A 177 -15.39 -10.94 1.54
CA LYS A 177 -15.36 -11.78 2.75
C LYS A 177 -13.95 -11.70 3.32
N THR A 178 -13.78 -11.08 4.47
CA THR A 178 -12.45 -10.84 5.06
C THR A 178 -11.67 -12.15 5.23
N ALA A 179 -12.34 -13.25 5.59
CA ALA A 179 -11.72 -14.58 5.65
C ALA A 179 -11.05 -15.03 4.34
N ALA A 180 -11.55 -14.57 3.18
CA ALA A 180 -10.97 -14.96 1.89
C ALA A 180 -9.57 -14.37 1.67
N ILE A 181 -9.28 -13.23 2.28
CA ILE A 181 -7.98 -12.56 2.23
C ILE A 181 -6.92 -13.37 2.98
N PHE A 182 -7.30 -13.99 4.10
CA PHE A 182 -6.40 -14.72 4.99
C PHE A 182 -6.30 -16.22 4.70
N LYS A 183 -6.75 -16.66 3.52
CA LYS A 183 -6.49 -18.05 3.07
C LYS A 183 -4.99 -18.22 2.86
N SER A 184 -4.46 -19.34 3.38
CA SER A 184 -3.03 -19.65 3.26
C SER A 184 -2.80 -20.85 2.36
N SER A 185 -1.75 -20.80 1.55
CA SER A 185 -1.22 -21.92 0.78
C SER A 185 -0.51 -22.95 1.66
N LEU A 186 -0.07 -22.52 2.85
CA LEU A 186 0.53 -23.42 3.83
C LEU A 186 -0.58 -24.26 4.47
N ARG A 187 -0.60 -25.55 4.16
CA ARG A 187 -1.48 -26.50 4.88
C ARG A 187 -1.00 -26.61 6.33
N LYS A 188 -1.94 -26.46 7.25
CA LYS A 188 -1.73 -26.85 8.65
C LYS A 188 -1.97 -28.35 8.76
#